data_0339c0f5c9984799ee827e9fd43b2de4
#
_entry.id   0339c0f5c9984799ee827e9fd43b2de4
#
_cell.length_a   1.000
_cell.length_b   1.000
_cell.length_c   1.000
_cell.angle_alpha   90.00
_cell.angle_beta   90.00
_cell.angle_gamma   90.00
#
_symmetry.space_group_name_H-M   'P 1'
#
loop_
_entity.id
_entity.type
_entity.pdbx_description
1 polymer ?
#
loop_
_entity_poly.entity_id
_entity_poly.type
_entity_poly.pdbx_seq_one_letter_code
_entity_poly.pdbx_strand_id
1 'polypeptide(L)'
;MKYIQSLRLRTLPLSVSGIIVGSGLAYPLMPPTNHSFATGGFWAIFILAIATTLSLQILSNLANELGDALKGTDADQHGRAAYGLQSGTITKEQIIRMIWGFAALSVLFGTTLIYSAFGSLFATPSLVFFGLGLLAIIGAVTYTLGRHSYGYMGLGDLGVFLFFGLLSTIGSFYLMTQTLTWEAVACGAAIGLPCVGVLNLNNIRDMANDRIHGKHTFASLLGPIGARVYHTLLLIGCLLLFALFGHYWTLCIIPLWAWHLWFLWTHTERLDTHMPVLMFTTLLVALLTLV
;
A
#
# COMPACT_ATOMS: atom_id res chain seq x y z
N MET A 1 13.86 12.35 -16.15
CA MET A 1 13.17 12.88 -14.97
C MET A 1 11.65 13.06 -15.17
N LYS A 2 11.20 13.21 -16.40
CA LYS A 2 9.81 13.49 -16.82
C LYS A 2 8.74 12.53 -16.23
N TYR A 3 9.02 11.22 -16.15
CA TYR A 3 8.06 10.20 -15.69
C TYR A 3 8.06 9.94 -14.17
N ILE A 4 9.09 10.38 -13.44
CA ILE A 4 9.33 10.06 -12.03
C ILE A 4 8.20 10.59 -11.12
N GLN A 5 7.64 11.75 -11.44
CA GLN A 5 6.56 12.36 -10.65
C GLN A 5 5.29 11.49 -10.65
N SER A 6 4.93 10.92 -11.81
CA SER A 6 3.76 10.04 -11.94
C SER A 6 3.96 8.65 -11.31
N LEU A 7 5.21 8.17 -11.19
CA LEU A 7 5.51 6.92 -10.48
C LEU A 7 5.26 7.04 -8.96
N ARG A 8 5.24 8.26 -8.42
CA ARG A 8 5.02 8.56 -6.98
C ARG A 8 5.93 7.73 -6.07
N LEU A 9 7.26 7.74 -6.33
CA LEU A 9 8.24 6.88 -5.63
C LEU A 9 8.18 7.02 -4.09
N ARG A 10 7.70 8.15 -3.57
CA ARG A 10 7.51 8.37 -2.14
C ARG A 10 6.51 7.40 -1.49
N THR A 11 5.60 6.79 -2.26
CA THR A 11 4.62 5.82 -1.72
C THR A 11 5.13 4.38 -1.70
N LEU A 12 6.27 4.09 -2.35
CA LEU A 12 6.82 2.74 -2.45
C LEU A 12 7.22 2.13 -1.09
N PRO A 13 7.78 2.90 -0.11
CA PRO A 13 8.05 2.38 1.22
C PRO A 13 6.83 1.74 1.88
N LEU A 14 5.66 2.36 1.69
CA LEU A 14 4.40 1.88 2.23
C LEU A 14 4.01 0.51 1.66
N SER A 15 4.14 0.36 0.34
CA SER A 15 3.72 -0.88 -0.34
C SER A 15 4.57 -2.09 0.00
N VAL A 16 5.86 -1.90 0.33
CA VAL A 16 6.76 -3.00 0.70
C VAL A 16 6.67 -3.38 2.18
N SER A 17 6.08 -2.53 3.03
CA SER A 17 6.03 -2.74 4.48
C SER A 17 5.36 -4.07 4.85
N GLY A 18 4.20 -4.40 4.25
CA GLY A 18 3.52 -5.67 4.49
C GLY A 18 4.32 -6.89 4.01
N ILE A 19 5.04 -6.78 2.88
CA ILE A 19 5.93 -7.85 2.41
C ILE A 19 7.05 -8.10 3.40
N ILE A 20 7.65 -7.04 3.96
CA ILE A 20 8.71 -7.15 4.96
C ILE A 20 8.20 -7.86 6.21
N VAL A 21 7.04 -7.46 6.74
CA VAL A 21 6.44 -8.10 7.92
C VAL A 21 6.16 -9.58 7.66
N GLY A 22 5.46 -9.92 6.58
CA GLY A 22 5.10 -11.30 6.29
C GLY A 22 6.32 -12.18 6.00
N SER A 23 7.32 -11.66 5.30
CA SER A 23 8.57 -12.38 5.03
C SER A 23 9.41 -12.54 6.31
N GLY A 24 9.44 -11.51 7.16
CA GLY A 24 10.14 -11.57 8.45
C GLY A 24 9.59 -12.65 9.37
N LEU A 25 8.25 -12.74 9.46
CA LEU A 25 7.58 -13.82 10.22
C LEU A 25 7.84 -15.20 9.61
N ALA A 26 7.99 -15.30 8.29
CA ALA A 26 8.27 -16.57 7.61
C ALA A 26 9.71 -17.04 7.78
N TYR A 27 10.67 -16.12 7.84
CA TYR A 27 12.11 -16.42 7.81
C TYR A 27 12.57 -17.46 8.86
N PRO A 28 12.22 -17.32 10.16
CA PRO A 28 12.62 -18.29 11.18
C PRO A 28 11.94 -19.66 11.06
N LEU A 29 10.85 -19.75 10.31
CA LEU A 29 10.09 -20.97 10.11
C LEU A 29 10.58 -21.80 8.93
N MET A 30 11.40 -21.22 8.05
CA MET A 30 11.93 -21.91 6.87
C MET A 30 13.22 -22.68 7.23
N PRO A 31 13.39 -23.91 6.69
CA PRO A 31 14.67 -24.63 6.82
C PRO A 31 15.83 -23.82 6.24
N PRO A 32 17.02 -23.82 6.88
CA PRO A 32 18.19 -23.06 6.39
C PRO A 32 18.59 -23.37 4.94
N THR A 33 18.36 -24.61 4.48
CA THR A 33 18.59 -25.05 3.09
C THR A 33 17.72 -24.30 2.08
N ASN A 34 16.59 -23.78 2.49
CA ASN A 34 15.66 -23.03 1.63
C ASN A 34 15.93 -21.52 1.59
N HIS A 35 17.01 -21.05 2.24
CA HIS A 35 17.37 -19.63 2.20
C HIS A 35 18.17 -19.25 0.93
N SER A 36 18.50 -20.22 0.06
CA SER A 36 19.30 -19.98 -1.15
C SER A 36 18.49 -19.40 -2.32
N PHE A 37 19.10 -18.50 -3.09
CA PHE A 37 18.55 -18.04 -4.37
C PHE A 37 18.46 -19.15 -5.43
N ALA A 38 19.37 -20.12 -5.40
CA ALA A 38 19.51 -21.12 -6.45
C ALA A 38 18.35 -22.12 -6.50
N THR A 39 17.57 -22.25 -5.46
CA THR A 39 16.47 -23.22 -5.31
C THR A 39 15.07 -22.62 -5.33
N GLY A 40 14.92 -21.34 -5.75
CA GLY A 40 13.64 -20.65 -5.61
C GLY A 40 13.26 -20.38 -4.15
N GLY A 41 14.24 -20.33 -3.23
CA GLY A 41 14.03 -20.20 -1.80
C GLY A 41 13.68 -18.78 -1.36
N PHE A 42 13.81 -18.52 -0.05
CA PHE A 42 13.37 -17.29 0.63
C PHE A 42 13.68 -16.01 -0.15
N TRP A 43 14.96 -15.80 -0.53
CA TRP A 43 15.37 -14.55 -1.17
C TRP A 43 14.77 -14.35 -2.57
N ALA A 44 14.60 -15.44 -3.34
CA ALA A 44 13.96 -15.36 -4.65
C ALA A 44 12.49 -14.97 -4.51
N ILE A 45 11.76 -15.61 -3.59
CA ILE A 45 10.35 -15.30 -3.31
C ILE A 45 10.24 -13.86 -2.77
N PHE A 46 11.10 -13.45 -1.84
CA PHE A 46 11.10 -12.11 -1.27
C PHE A 46 11.29 -11.03 -2.35
N ILE A 47 12.32 -11.15 -3.19
CA ILE A 47 12.61 -10.17 -4.24
C ILE A 47 11.48 -10.12 -5.28
N LEU A 48 10.93 -11.27 -5.68
CA LEU A 48 9.82 -11.33 -6.62
C LEU A 48 8.53 -10.74 -6.01
N ALA A 49 8.27 -10.96 -4.71
CA ALA A 49 7.16 -10.33 -4.00
C ALA A 49 7.31 -8.80 -3.96
N ILE A 50 8.52 -8.29 -3.66
CA ILE A 50 8.83 -6.85 -3.73
C ILE A 50 8.62 -6.32 -5.15
N ALA A 51 9.16 -6.99 -6.19
CA ALA A 51 9.03 -6.56 -7.58
C ALA A 51 7.57 -6.52 -8.04
N THR A 52 6.78 -7.56 -7.68
CA THR A 52 5.34 -7.63 -7.97
C THR A 52 4.60 -6.48 -7.30
N THR A 53 4.85 -6.27 -6.01
CA THR A 53 4.19 -5.22 -5.22
C THR A 53 4.54 -3.82 -5.71
N LEU A 54 5.81 -3.56 -6.03
CA LEU A 54 6.23 -2.27 -6.59
C LEU A 54 5.58 -2.01 -7.96
N SER A 55 5.48 -3.03 -8.81
CA SER A 55 4.81 -2.91 -10.11
C SER A 55 3.32 -2.59 -9.95
N LEU A 56 2.63 -3.27 -9.03
CA LEU A 56 1.21 -3.01 -8.69
C LEU A 56 1.01 -1.61 -8.10
N GLN A 57 1.92 -1.16 -7.23
CA GLN A 57 1.87 0.18 -6.63
C GLN A 57 2.01 1.27 -7.69
N ILE A 58 2.96 1.12 -8.61
CA ILE A 58 3.15 2.09 -9.69
C ILE A 58 1.96 2.05 -10.65
N LEU A 59 1.44 0.87 -10.98
CA LEU A 59 0.22 0.72 -11.75
C LEU A 59 -0.95 1.50 -11.11
N SER A 60 -1.16 1.34 -9.81
CA SER A 60 -2.19 2.06 -9.06
C SER A 60 -1.97 3.57 -9.10
N ASN A 61 -0.74 4.04 -8.90
CA ASN A 61 -0.42 5.46 -8.95
C ASN A 61 -0.73 6.08 -10.32
N LEU A 62 -0.38 5.40 -11.41
CA LEU A 62 -0.66 5.84 -12.79
C LEU A 62 -2.15 5.82 -13.11
N ALA A 63 -2.87 4.76 -12.68
CA ALA A 63 -4.30 4.65 -12.86
C ALA A 63 -5.05 5.75 -12.08
N ASN A 64 -4.58 6.07 -10.86
CA ASN A 64 -5.13 7.15 -10.03
C ASN A 64 -4.93 8.51 -10.69
N GLU A 65 -3.72 8.80 -11.20
CA GLU A 65 -3.45 10.06 -11.88
C GLU A 65 -4.32 10.24 -13.13
N LEU A 66 -4.47 9.18 -13.93
CA LEU A 66 -5.35 9.20 -15.11
C LEU A 66 -6.82 9.36 -14.72
N GLY A 67 -7.28 8.62 -13.70
CA GLY A 67 -8.66 8.66 -13.23
C GLY A 67 -9.07 10.01 -12.66
N ASP A 68 -8.22 10.59 -11.81
CA ASP A 68 -8.44 11.91 -11.20
C ASP A 68 -8.44 13.02 -12.27
N ALA A 69 -7.55 12.94 -13.26
CA ALA A 69 -7.52 13.88 -14.37
C ALA A 69 -8.78 13.78 -15.27
N LEU A 70 -9.29 12.56 -15.54
CA LEU A 70 -10.51 12.35 -16.31
C LEU A 70 -11.78 12.86 -15.61
N LYS A 71 -11.78 12.88 -14.28
CA LYS A 71 -12.87 13.37 -13.44
C LYS A 71 -12.74 14.85 -13.07
N GLY A 72 -11.63 15.49 -13.45
CA GLY A 72 -11.37 16.91 -13.15
C GLY A 72 -10.95 17.18 -11.70
N THR A 73 -10.79 16.15 -10.86
CA THR A 73 -10.47 16.28 -9.43
C THR A 73 -9.11 16.97 -9.21
N ASP A 74 -8.20 16.85 -10.17
CA ASP A 74 -6.86 17.43 -10.11
C ASP A 74 -6.78 18.87 -10.65
N ALA A 75 -7.83 19.39 -11.31
CA ALA A 75 -7.79 20.69 -12.01
C ALA A 75 -7.53 21.87 -11.05
N ASP A 76 -8.19 21.88 -9.89
CA ASP A 76 -8.15 22.96 -8.91
C ASP A 76 -7.40 22.57 -7.62
N GLN A 77 -6.51 21.58 -7.69
CA GLN A 77 -5.87 21.05 -6.51
C GLN A 77 -4.68 21.92 -6.08
N HIS A 78 -4.81 22.58 -4.94
CA HIS A 78 -3.79 23.36 -4.27
C HIS A 78 -3.14 22.56 -3.12
N GLY A 79 -1.89 22.89 -2.75
CA GLY A 79 -1.20 22.32 -1.58
C GLY A 79 -0.33 21.10 -1.85
N ARG A 80 -0.21 20.62 -3.11
CA ARG A 80 0.76 19.60 -3.51
C ARG A 80 1.41 19.93 -4.86
N ALA A 81 2.55 19.30 -5.14
CA ALA A 81 3.17 19.39 -6.47
C ALA A 81 2.30 18.72 -7.53
N ALA A 82 2.18 19.36 -8.70
CA ALA A 82 1.45 18.79 -9.85
C ALA A 82 2.12 17.50 -10.34
N TYR A 83 1.30 16.49 -10.65
CA TYR A 83 1.79 15.28 -11.30
C TYR A 83 2.03 15.50 -12.80
N GLY A 84 2.60 14.47 -13.46
CA GLY A 84 3.04 14.59 -14.86
C GLY A 84 1.94 14.95 -15.85
N LEU A 85 0.73 14.41 -15.70
CA LEU A 85 -0.43 14.72 -16.54
C LEU A 85 -0.97 16.12 -16.24
N GLN A 86 -1.14 16.47 -14.95
CA GLN A 86 -1.60 17.79 -14.51
C GLN A 86 -0.62 18.90 -14.91
N SER A 87 0.70 18.66 -14.86
CA SER A 87 1.73 19.63 -15.28
C SER A 87 1.94 19.69 -16.80
N GLY A 88 1.27 18.83 -17.58
CA GLY A 88 1.46 18.71 -19.04
C GLY A 88 2.81 18.13 -19.47
N THR A 89 3.61 17.57 -18.53
CA THR A 89 4.92 16.97 -18.84
C THR A 89 4.77 15.58 -19.47
N ILE A 90 3.63 14.90 -19.25
CA ILE A 90 3.28 13.60 -19.79
C ILE A 90 1.91 13.69 -20.49
N THR A 91 1.75 13.04 -21.64
CA THR A 91 0.47 12.97 -22.34
C THR A 91 -0.38 11.79 -21.83
N LYS A 92 -1.68 11.85 -22.10
CA LYS A 92 -2.63 10.79 -21.75
C LYS A 92 -2.24 9.44 -22.37
N GLU A 93 -1.77 9.44 -23.62
CA GLU A 93 -1.33 8.24 -24.33
C GLU A 93 -0.07 7.64 -23.69
N GLN A 94 0.82 8.49 -23.16
CA GLN A 94 2.01 8.04 -22.44
C GLN A 94 1.65 7.38 -21.12
N ILE A 95 0.73 7.95 -20.33
CA ILE A 95 0.25 7.32 -19.08
C ILE A 95 -0.42 5.98 -19.37
N ILE A 96 -1.29 5.89 -20.38
CA ILE A 96 -1.95 4.63 -20.75
C ILE A 96 -0.93 3.56 -21.13
N ARG A 97 0.12 3.91 -21.92
CA ARG A 97 1.20 2.96 -22.22
C ARG A 97 1.95 2.50 -20.98
N MET A 98 2.21 3.40 -20.03
CA MET A 98 2.85 3.04 -18.75
C MET A 98 1.95 2.12 -17.92
N ILE A 99 0.64 2.37 -17.85
CA ILE A 99 -0.35 1.50 -17.18
C ILE A 99 -0.26 0.07 -17.74
N TRP A 100 -0.29 -0.10 -19.07
CA TRP A 100 -0.17 -1.42 -19.69
C TRP A 100 1.21 -2.06 -19.43
N GLY A 101 2.29 -1.27 -19.46
CA GLY A 101 3.64 -1.75 -19.13
C GLY A 101 3.74 -2.28 -17.70
N PHE A 102 3.24 -1.53 -16.71
CA PHE A 102 3.28 -1.97 -15.31
C PHE A 102 2.28 -3.08 -15.01
N ALA A 103 1.16 -3.16 -15.70
CA ALA A 103 0.26 -4.32 -15.64
C ALA A 103 0.97 -5.58 -16.15
N ALA A 104 1.65 -5.51 -17.29
CA ALA A 104 2.42 -6.62 -17.84
C ALA A 104 3.58 -7.04 -16.91
N LEU A 105 4.31 -6.08 -16.31
CA LEU A 105 5.35 -6.37 -15.31
C LEU A 105 4.76 -7.04 -14.06
N SER A 106 3.60 -6.61 -13.59
CA SER A 106 2.91 -7.23 -12.45
C SER A 106 2.52 -8.68 -12.74
N VAL A 107 2.04 -8.96 -13.95
CA VAL A 107 1.74 -10.34 -14.38
C VAL A 107 3.02 -11.17 -14.50
N LEU A 108 4.09 -10.61 -15.09
CA LEU A 108 5.37 -11.33 -15.27
C LEU A 108 5.97 -11.69 -13.90
N PHE A 109 6.16 -10.70 -13.03
CA PHE A 109 6.76 -10.95 -11.71
C PHE A 109 5.85 -11.81 -10.83
N GLY A 110 4.52 -11.58 -10.86
CA GLY A 110 3.55 -12.38 -10.12
C GLY A 110 3.52 -13.84 -10.56
N THR A 111 3.54 -14.11 -11.86
CA THR A 111 3.61 -15.48 -12.39
C THR A 111 4.92 -16.17 -12.00
N THR A 112 6.05 -15.46 -12.10
CA THR A 112 7.36 -15.99 -11.69
C THR A 112 7.39 -16.25 -10.18
N LEU A 113 6.81 -15.36 -9.37
CA LEU A 113 6.68 -15.50 -7.93
C LEU A 113 5.88 -16.76 -7.56
N ILE A 114 4.72 -16.94 -8.16
CA ILE A 114 3.85 -18.11 -7.94
C ILE A 114 4.56 -19.41 -8.30
N TYR A 115 5.24 -19.42 -9.46
CA TYR A 115 6.02 -20.60 -9.85
C TYR A 115 7.18 -20.88 -8.89
N SER A 116 7.91 -19.85 -8.45
CA SER A 116 9.02 -19.99 -7.49
C SER A 116 8.56 -20.53 -6.13
N ALA A 117 7.34 -20.14 -5.69
CA ALA A 117 6.81 -20.56 -4.40
C ALA A 117 6.22 -21.98 -4.41
N PHE A 118 5.56 -22.39 -5.51
CA PHE A 118 4.79 -23.65 -5.54
C PHE A 118 5.34 -24.68 -6.53
N GLY A 119 6.31 -24.36 -7.36
CA GLY A 119 6.89 -25.26 -8.37
C GLY A 119 5.94 -25.64 -9.52
N SER A 120 4.69 -25.18 -9.49
CA SER A 120 3.66 -25.45 -10.48
C SER A 120 2.72 -24.27 -10.63
N LEU A 121 2.31 -23.93 -11.85
CA LEU A 121 1.31 -22.89 -12.11
C LEU A 121 -0.15 -23.39 -11.97
N PHE A 122 -0.34 -24.71 -11.94
CA PHE A 122 -1.67 -25.34 -11.94
C PHE A 122 -2.05 -25.96 -10.60
N ALA A 123 -1.20 -25.87 -9.59
CA ALA A 123 -1.55 -26.29 -8.23
C ALA A 123 -2.65 -25.40 -7.66
N THR A 124 -3.51 -25.93 -6.77
CA THR A 124 -4.61 -25.19 -6.16
C THR A 124 -4.13 -23.88 -5.51
N PRO A 125 -3.04 -23.83 -4.72
CA PRO A 125 -2.52 -22.56 -4.18
C PRO A 125 -2.15 -21.58 -5.28
N SER A 126 -1.53 -22.04 -6.38
CA SER A 126 -1.15 -21.20 -7.51
C SER A 126 -2.36 -20.53 -8.15
N LEU A 127 -3.43 -21.28 -8.38
CA LEU A 127 -4.69 -20.75 -8.95
C LEU A 127 -5.34 -19.71 -8.02
N VAL A 128 -5.30 -19.94 -6.70
CA VAL A 128 -5.76 -18.94 -5.72
C VAL A 128 -4.94 -17.67 -5.82
N PHE A 129 -3.60 -17.76 -5.87
CA PHE A 129 -2.74 -16.59 -5.99
C PHE A 129 -2.88 -15.88 -7.35
N PHE A 130 -3.16 -16.58 -8.44
CA PHE A 130 -3.53 -15.95 -9.71
C PHE A 130 -4.83 -15.16 -9.57
N GLY A 131 -5.85 -15.70 -8.90
CA GLY A 131 -7.09 -14.99 -8.61
C GLY A 131 -6.84 -13.73 -7.77
N LEU A 132 -6.04 -13.82 -6.71
CA LEU A 132 -5.66 -12.68 -5.85
C LEU A 132 -4.86 -11.63 -6.63
N GLY A 133 -3.92 -12.04 -7.48
CA GLY A 133 -3.15 -11.15 -8.35
C GLY A 133 -4.04 -10.40 -9.36
N LEU A 134 -5.00 -11.11 -9.97
CA LEU A 134 -5.98 -10.49 -10.86
C LEU A 134 -6.85 -9.47 -10.11
N LEU A 135 -7.32 -9.81 -8.91
CA LEU A 135 -8.08 -8.89 -8.04
C LEU A 135 -7.24 -7.68 -7.64
N ALA A 136 -5.93 -7.84 -7.40
CA ALA A 136 -5.03 -6.73 -7.09
C ALA A 136 -4.87 -5.78 -8.29
N ILE A 137 -4.72 -6.31 -9.52
CA ILE A 137 -4.66 -5.49 -10.75
C ILE A 137 -5.98 -4.76 -10.96
N ILE A 138 -7.13 -5.45 -10.86
CA ILE A 138 -8.46 -4.86 -10.98
C ILE A 138 -8.63 -3.78 -9.90
N GLY A 139 -8.28 -4.07 -8.65
CA GLY A 139 -8.35 -3.11 -7.55
C GLY A 139 -7.49 -1.88 -7.79
N ALA A 140 -6.25 -2.04 -8.27
CA ALA A 140 -5.36 -0.93 -8.60
C ALA A 140 -5.94 -0.01 -9.68
N VAL A 141 -6.58 -0.56 -10.69
CA VAL A 141 -7.15 0.19 -11.83
C VAL A 141 -8.49 0.83 -11.43
N THR A 142 -9.39 0.07 -10.80
CA THR A 142 -10.75 0.53 -10.49
C THR A 142 -10.84 1.42 -9.25
N TYR A 143 -9.72 1.67 -8.56
CA TYR A 143 -9.67 2.62 -7.45
C TYR A 143 -10.20 4.00 -7.87
N THR A 144 -9.75 4.52 -9.02
CA THR A 144 -10.18 5.82 -9.57
C THR A 144 -10.74 5.74 -10.97
N LEU A 145 -10.34 4.75 -11.78
CA LEU A 145 -10.82 4.58 -13.16
C LEU A 145 -12.18 3.88 -13.20
N GLY A 146 -13.00 4.26 -14.18
CA GLY A 146 -14.32 3.71 -14.40
C GLY A 146 -15.46 4.53 -13.76
N ARG A 147 -16.70 4.15 -14.10
CA ARG A 147 -17.92 4.84 -13.64
C ARG A 147 -18.18 4.65 -12.14
N HIS A 148 -17.85 3.46 -11.60
CA HIS A 148 -18.04 3.06 -10.20
C HIS A 148 -16.71 2.82 -9.53
N SER A 149 -15.82 3.82 -9.53
CA SER A 149 -14.52 3.72 -8.85
C SER A 149 -14.70 3.70 -7.34
N TYR A 150 -14.22 2.63 -6.69
CA TYR A 150 -14.48 2.40 -5.27
C TYR A 150 -13.79 3.41 -4.32
N GLY A 151 -12.69 4.03 -4.77
CA GLY A 151 -12.05 5.13 -4.05
C GLY A 151 -12.92 6.38 -3.93
N TYR A 152 -13.87 6.57 -4.87
CA TYR A 152 -14.86 7.65 -4.85
C TYR A 152 -16.12 7.30 -4.05
N MET A 153 -16.28 6.03 -3.65
CA MET A 153 -17.46 5.51 -2.94
C MET A 153 -17.20 5.27 -1.44
N GLY A 154 -16.09 5.79 -0.89
CA GLY A 154 -15.73 5.59 0.52
C GLY A 154 -15.09 4.25 0.85
N LEU A 155 -14.86 3.39 -0.15
CA LEU A 155 -14.27 2.05 0.05
C LEU A 155 -12.75 2.03 -0.09
N GLY A 156 -12.11 3.20 -0.25
CA GLY A 156 -10.66 3.32 -0.40
C GLY A 156 -9.90 2.77 0.80
N ASP A 157 -10.34 3.10 2.01
CA ASP A 157 -9.73 2.66 3.27
C ASP A 157 -9.76 1.12 3.38
N LEU A 158 -10.90 0.50 3.05
CA LEU A 158 -11.03 -0.96 3.02
C LEU A 158 -10.07 -1.57 1.97
N GLY A 159 -10.00 -1.00 0.77
CA GLY A 159 -9.09 -1.47 -0.27
C GLY A 159 -7.62 -1.41 0.18
N VAL A 160 -7.18 -0.29 0.76
CA VAL A 160 -5.81 -0.16 1.29
C VAL A 160 -5.56 -1.16 2.41
N PHE A 161 -6.48 -1.32 3.35
CA PHE A 161 -6.34 -2.29 4.44
C PHE A 161 -6.18 -3.72 3.92
N LEU A 162 -7.02 -4.13 2.96
CA LEU A 162 -7.00 -5.47 2.39
C LEU A 162 -5.72 -5.74 1.58
N PHE A 163 -5.32 -4.81 0.69
CA PHE A 163 -4.19 -5.06 -0.23
C PHE A 163 -2.83 -4.78 0.43
N PHE A 164 -2.67 -3.68 1.18
CA PHE A 164 -1.39 -3.29 1.78
C PHE A 164 -1.16 -3.92 3.15
N GLY A 165 -2.22 -4.25 3.87
CA GLY A 165 -2.14 -4.95 5.15
C GLY A 165 -2.22 -6.45 4.97
N LEU A 166 -3.44 -6.96 4.81
CA LEU A 166 -3.70 -8.39 4.88
C LEU A 166 -3.08 -9.17 3.72
N LEU A 167 -3.36 -8.79 2.47
CA LEU A 167 -2.87 -9.57 1.31
C LEU A 167 -1.34 -9.53 1.22
N SER A 168 -0.71 -8.38 1.43
CA SER A 168 0.74 -8.27 1.35
C SER A 168 1.43 -9.10 2.43
N THR A 169 0.94 -9.07 3.68
CA THR A 169 1.57 -9.77 4.80
C THR A 169 1.25 -11.25 4.78
N ILE A 170 -0.04 -11.61 4.75
CA ILE A 170 -0.47 -13.01 4.74
C ILE A 170 -0.02 -13.71 3.46
N GLY A 171 -0.09 -12.99 2.33
CA GLY A 171 0.33 -13.51 1.03
C GLY A 171 1.82 -13.83 0.99
N SER A 172 2.70 -12.92 1.42
CA SER A 172 4.15 -13.16 1.46
C SER A 172 4.52 -14.25 2.46
N PHE A 173 3.89 -14.26 3.63
CA PHE A 173 4.07 -15.33 4.61
C PHE A 173 3.69 -16.69 4.04
N TYR A 174 2.52 -16.81 3.41
CA TYR A 174 2.03 -18.08 2.84
C TYR A 174 2.88 -18.55 1.65
N LEU A 175 3.32 -17.64 0.79
CA LEU A 175 4.20 -17.98 -0.34
C LEU A 175 5.50 -18.65 0.11
N MET A 176 5.97 -18.35 1.31
CA MET A 176 7.21 -18.89 1.87
C MET A 176 7.00 -20.13 2.72
N THR A 177 5.93 -20.17 3.53
CA THR A 177 5.69 -21.24 4.52
C THR A 177 4.65 -22.24 4.12
N GLN A 178 3.78 -21.91 3.17
CA GLN A 178 2.57 -22.65 2.76
C GLN A 178 1.62 -22.95 3.94
N THR A 179 1.70 -22.14 4.99
CA THR A 179 0.87 -22.22 6.20
C THR A 179 0.20 -20.87 6.49
N LEU A 180 -0.80 -20.89 7.36
CA LEU A 180 -1.46 -19.69 7.88
C LEU A 180 -1.37 -19.69 9.41
N THR A 181 -1.06 -18.54 9.99
CA THR A 181 -1.05 -18.33 11.43
C THR A 181 -1.88 -17.11 11.81
N TRP A 182 -2.46 -17.13 13.00
CA TRP A 182 -3.17 -15.93 13.52
C TRP A 182 -2.23 -14.75 13.72
N GLU A 183 -0.95 -15.00 13.99
CA GLU A 183 0.07 -13.97 14.09
C GLU A 183 0.26 -13.24 12.75
N ALA A 184 0.37 -13.98 11.63
CA ALA A 184 0.47 -13.36 10.30
C ALA A 184 -0.78 -12.53 9.94
N VAL A 185 -1.97 -12.98 10.35
CA VAL A 185 -3.22 -12.23 10.17
C VAL A 185 -3.23 -10.96 11.01
N ALA A 186 -2.86 -11.05 12.29
CA ALA A 186 -2.83 -9.93 13.20
C ALA A 186 -1.77 -8.89 12.81
N CYS A 187 -0.55 -9.33 12.43
CA CYS A 187 0.50 -8.45 11.95
C CYS A 187 0.15 -7.80 10.60
N GLY A 188 -0.57 -8.53 9.72
CA GLY A 188 -1.14 -7.96 8.50
C GLY A 188 -2.18 -6.88 8.77
N ALA A 189 -3.06 -7.11 9.73
CA ALA A 189 -3.99 -6.09 10.19
C ALA A 189 -3.23 -4.91 10.82
N ALA A 190 -2.23 -5.16 11.67
CA ALA A 190 -1.44 -4.12 12.32
C ALA A 190 -0.78 -3.18 11.32
N ILE A 191 -0.04 -3.72 10.33
CA ILE A 191 0.66 -2.89 9.33
C ILE A 191 -0.31 -2.25 8.33
N GLY A 192 -1.49 -2.82 8.12
CA GLY A 192 -2.55 -2.24 7.30
C GLY A 192 -3.11 -0.93 7.86
N LEU A 193 -3.16 -0.79 9.19
CA LEU A 193 -3.73 0.40 9.83
C LEU A 193 -2.95 1.70 9.50
N PRO A 194 -1.61 1.80 9.64
CA PRO A 194 -0.89 3.00 9.24
C PRO A 194 -0.89 3.21 7.72
N CYS A 195 -1.04 2.15 6.90
CA CYS A 195 -1.26 2.28 5.47
C CYS A 195 -2.58 3.02 5.17
N VAL A 196 -3.66 2.66 5.87
CA VAL A 196 -4.94 3.41 5.84
C VAL A 196 -4.72 4.82 6.39
N GLY A 197 -3.89 4.99 7.43
CA GLY A 197 -3.53 6.30 7.97
C GLY A 197 -2.96 7.24 6.92
N VAL A 198 -2.08 6.75 6.04
CA VAL A 198 -1.54 7.56 4.92
C VAL A 198 -2.64 7.98 3.95
N LEU A 199 -3.56 7.07 3.58
CA LEU A 199 -4.71 7.42 2.74
C LEU A 199 -5.61 8.44 3.45
N ASN A 200 -5.90 8.23 4.73
CA ASN A 200 -6.72 9.15 5.52
C ASN A 200 -6.09 10.56 5.61
N LEU A 201 -4.75 10.66 5.74
CA LEU A 201 -4.05 11.93 5.73
C LEU A 201 -4.20 12.67 4.38
N ASN A 202 -4.12 11.94 3.25
CA ASN A 202 -4.44 12.46 1.93
C ASN A 202 -5.88 12.99 1.87
N ASN A 203 -6.84 12.18 2.34
CA ASN A 203 -8.26 12.52 2.31
C ASN A 203 -8.61 13.71 3.24
N ILE A 204 -7.92 13.88 4.37
CA ILE A 204 -8.06 15.07 5.23
C ILE A 204 -7.58 16.32 4.49
N ARG A 205 -6.40 16.26 3.85
CA ARG A 205 -5.84 17.37 3.06
C ARG A 205 -6.78 17.78 1.93
N ASP A 206 -7.29 16.80 1.20
CA ASP A 206 -8.05 17.03 -0.05
C ASP A 206 -9.57 17.14 0.18
N MET A 207 -10.04 17.08 1.43
CA MET A 207 -11.46 16.96 1.82
C MET A 207 -12.38 18.01 1.16
N ALA A 208 -11.94 19.26 1.08
CA ALA A 208 -12.74 20.33 0.47
C ALA A 208 -12.86 20.14 -1.04
N ASN A 209 -11.74 19.81 -1.71
CA ASN A 209 -11.71 19.56 -3.13
C ASN A 209 -12.46 18.28 -3.52
N ASP A 210 -12.30 17.20 -2.74
CA ASP A 210 -12.99 15.93 -2.94
C ASP A 210 -14.52 16.09 -2.93
N ARG A 211 -15.05 16.91 -2.00
CA ARG A 211 -16.49 17.21 -1.92
C ARG A 211 -17.03 17.92 -3.16
N ILE A 212 -16.28 18.89 -3.70
CA ILE A 212 -16.69 19.64 -4.89
C ILE A 212 -16.80 18.70 -6.09
N HIS A 213 -15.91 17.71 -6.20
CA HIS A 213 -15.85 16.75 -7.32
C HIS A 213 -16.64 15.45 -7.06
N GLY A 214 -17.50 15.42 -6.03
CA GLY A 214 -18.36 14.27 -5.74
C GLY A 214 -17.61 13.02 -5.26
N LYS A 215 -16.39 13.16 -4.73
CA LYS A 215 -15.63 12.08 -4.14
C LYS A 215 -15.97 11.95 -2.66
N HIS A 216 -16.64 10.88 -2.31
CA HIS A 216 -17.06 10.56 -0.94
C HIS A 216 -16.02 9.64 -0.30
N THR A 217 -15.05 10.21 0.43
CA THR A 217 -14.05 9.46 1.20
C THR A 217 -14.53 9.20 2.62
N PHE A 218 -13.96 8.18 3.29
CA PHE A 218 -14.31 7.91 4.69
C PHE A 218 -13.99 9.12 5.58
N ALA A 219 -12.87 9.81 5.34
CA ALA A 219 -12.53 11.06 6.02
C ALA A 219 -13.60 12.14 5.81
N SER A 220 -14.15 12.29 4.60
CA SER A 220 -15.19 13.29 4.31
C SER A 220 -16.52 12.99 5.02
N LEU A 221 -16.83 11.70 5.25
CA LEU A 221 -18.00 11.26 6.02
C LEU A 221 -17.85 11.57 7.52
N LEU A 222 -16.65 11.37 8.07
CA LEU A 222 -16.35 11.65 9.48
C LEU A 222 -16.20 13.14 9.79
N GLY A 223 -15.92 13.94 8.78
CA GLY A 223 -15.60 15.36 8.94
C GLY A 223 -14.19 15.61 9.52
N PRO A 224 -13.76 16.90 9.63
CA PRO A 224 -12.37 17.23 9.94
C PRO A 224 -11.88 16.70 11.30
N ILE A 225 -12.71 16.75 12.34
CA ILE A 225 -12.35 16.28 13.68
C ILE A 225 -12.41 14.74 13.72
N GLY A 226 -13.49 14.14 13.21
CA GLY A 226 -13.67 12.69 13.20
C GLY A 226 -12.56 11.97 12.42
N ALA A 227 -12.12 12.53 11.28
CA ALA A 227 -11.03 11.98 10.49
C ALA A 227 -9.68 12.00 11.21
N ARG A 228 -9.41 13.01 12.06
CA ARG A 228 -8.20 13.06 12.91
C ARG A 228 -8.27 12.07 14.07
N VAL A 229 -9.44 11.93 14.72
CA VAL A 229 -9.64 10.90 15.74
C VAL A 229 -9.43 9.52 15.13
N TYR A 230 -10.04 9.24 13.98
CA TYR A 230 -9.86 8.00 13.25
C TYR A 230 -8.38 7.73 12.93
N HIS A 231 -7.64 8.73 12.42
CA HIS A 231 -6.21 8.64 12.16
C HIS A 231 -5.42 8.24 13.43
N THR A 232 -5.73 8.89 14.54
CA THR A 232 -5.09 8.58 15.84
C THR A 232 -5.35 7.14 16.27
N LEU A 233 -6.61 6.67 16.12
CA LEU A 233 -6.99 5.30 16.46
C LEU A 233 -6.31 4.26 15.56
N LEU A 234 -6.09 4.56 14.28
CA LEU A 234 -5.34 3.67 13.37
C LEU A 234 -3.90 3.45 13.86
N LEU A 235 -3.19 4.52 14.25
CA LEU A 235 -1.81 4.40 14.72
C LEU A 235 -1.71 3.69 16.08
N ILE A 236 -2.62 4.01 17.01
CA ILE A 236 -2.69 3.32 18.31
C ILE A 236 -3.03 1.83 18.10
N GLY A 237 -4.01 1.51 17.24
CA GLY A 237 -4.40 0.15 16.94
C GLY A 237 -3.25 -0.69 16.35
N CYS A 238 -2.42 -0.09 15.48
CA CYS A 238 -1.23 -0.73 14.97
C CYS A 238 -0.28 -1.16 16.09
N LEU A 239 0.07 -0.25 17.00
CA LEU A 239 0.99 -0.53 18.11
C LEU A 239 0.42 -1.57 19.07
N LEU A 240 -0.87 -1.48 19.38
CA LEU A 240 -1.53 -2.45 20.26
C LEU A 240 -1.52 -3.85 19.66
N LEU A 241 -1.83 -3.99 18.36
CA LEU A 241 -1.83 -5.30 17.69
C LEU A 241 -0.42 -5.90 17.65
N PHE A 242 0.61 -5.13 17.29
CA PHE A 242 1.97 -5.63 17.32
C PHE A 242 2.42 -6.02 18.73
N ALA A 243 2.12 -5.21 19.74
CA ALA A 243 2.47 -5.51 21.13
C ALA A 243 1.75 -6.77 21.64
N LEU A 244 0.49 -7.00 21.28
CA LEU A 244 -0.27 -8.21 21.67
C LEU A 244 0.36 -9.50 21.12
N PHE A 245 1.07 -9.41 19.99
CA PHE A 245 1.78 -10.55 19.40
C PHE A 245 3.29 -10.56 19.65
N GLY A 246 3.78 -9.77 20.63
CA GLY A 246 5.15 -9.83 21.12
C GLY A 246 6.15 -8.94 20.38
N HIS A 247 5.74 -8.17 19.37
CA HIS A 247 6.61 -7.28 18.59
C HIS A 247 6.84 -5.94 19.31
N TYR A 248 7.38 -5.96 20.52
CA TYR A 248 7.52 -4.78 21.38
C TYR A 248 8.48 -3.71 20.86
N TRP A 249 9.44 -4.08 19.99
CA TRP A 249 10.33 -3.11 19.36
C TRP A 249 9.61 -2.07 18.50
N THR A 250 8.41 -2.40 18.01
CA THR A 250 7.57 -1.44 17.28
C THR A 250 7.17 -0.24 18.14
N LEU A 251 7.16 -0.36 19.46
CA LEU A 251 6.86 0.75 20.37
C LEU A 251 7.92 1.86 20.35
N CYS A 252 9.14 1.59 19.85
CA CYS A 252 10.17 2.61 19.67
C CYS A 252 9.74 3.71 18.68
N ILE A 253 8.69 3.50 17.87
CA ILE A 253 8.15 4.51 16.95
C ILE A 253 7.32 5.59 17.67
N ILE A 254 6.89 5.36 18.92
CA ILE A 254 5.96 6.25 19.64
C ILE A 254 6.39 7.72 19.61
N PRO A 255 7.67 8.11 19.86
CA PRO A 255 8.03 9.53 19.82
C PRO A 255 7.79 10.19 18.46
N LEU A 256 8.08 9.46 17.35
CA LEU A 256 7.86 9.97 15.99
C LEU A 256 6.38 10.07 15.65
N TRP A 257 5.56 9.11 16.06
CA TRP A 257 4.12 9.15 15.83
C TRP A 257 3.42 10.14 16.76
N ALA A 258 3.88 10.33 17.99
CA ALA A 258 3.40 11.40 18.86
C ALA A 258 3.64 12.79 18.25
N TRP A 259 4.85 13.02 17.70
CA TRP A 259 5.17 14.24 16.96
C TRP A 259 4.29 14.40 15.70
N HIS A 260 4.08 13.32 14.92
CA HIS A 260 3.20 13.33 13.76
C HIS A 260 1.74 13.67 14.15
N LEU A 261 1.23 13.07 15.22
CA LEU A 261 -0.12 13.36 15.72
C LEU A 261 -0.24 14.79 16.24
N TRP A 262 0.74 15.28 17.01
CA TRP A 262 0.77 16.67 17.42
C TRP A 262 0.68 17.61 16.22
N PHE A 263 1.44 17.34 15.16
CA PHE A 263 1.38 18.12 13.92
C PHE A 263 0.01 18.05 13.26
N LEU A 264 -0.58 16.86 13.14
CA LEU A 264 -1.91 16.65 12.56
C LEU A 264 -3.00 17.45 13.29
N TRP A 265 -2.89 17.57 14.61
CA TRP A 265 -3.88 18.28 15.43
C TRP A 265 -3.67 19.80 15.45
N THR A 266 -2.48 20.29 15.20
CA THR A 266 -2.12 21.72 15.28
C THR A 266 -1.99 22.42 13.93
N HIS A 267 -1.66 21.69 12.85
CA HIS A 267 -1.39 22.27 11.53
C HIS A 267 -2.31 21.65 10.47
N THR A 268 -3.24 22.45 9.95
CA THR A 268 -4.22 21.99 8.94
C THR A 268 -3.75 22.17 7.50
N GLU A 269 -2.86 23.15 7.26
CA GLU A 269 -2.52 23.62 5.91
C GLU A 269 -1.28 22.96 5.28
N ARG A 270 -0.51 22.18 6.08
CA ARG A 270 0.79 21.63 5.64
C ARG A 270 0.88 20.11 5.75
N LEU A 271 -0.25 19.42 5.63
CA LEU A 271 -0.31 17.96 5.81
C LEU A 271 0.53 17.19 4.78
N ASP A 272 0.72 17.73 3.58
CA ASP A 272 1.57 17.11 2.54
C ASP A 272 3.03 16.93 2.99
N THR A 273 3.55 17.81 3.85
CA THR A 273 4.91 17.71 4.39
C THR A 273 5.09 16.55 5.37
N HIS A 274 4.02 16.09 6.02
CA HIS A 274 4.03 14.98 6.97
C HIS A 274 3.67 13.62 6.37
N MET A 275 3.19 13.56 5.12
CA MET A 275 2.95 12.28 4.44
C MET A 275 4.21 11.42 4.31
N PRO A 276 5.37 11.94 3.83
CA PRO A 276 6.59 11.13 3.79
C PRO A 276 7.00 10.63 5.18
N VAL A 277 6.82 11.42 6.23
CA VAL A 277 7.13 11.02 7.61
C VAL A 277 6.33 9.76 7.97
N LEU A 278 5.01 9.76 7.75
CA LEU A 278 4.17 8.60 8.05
C LEU A 278 4.53 7.39 7.17
N MET A 279 4.80 7.59 5.88
CA MET A 279 5.19 6.51 4.97
C MET A 279 6.50 5.84 5.41
N PHE A 280 7.53 6.63 5.73
CA PHE A 280 8.82 6.09 6.18
C PHE A 280 8.75 5.49 7.57
N THR A 281 7.97 6.07 8.49
CA THR A 281 7.79 5.49 9.83
C THR A 281 6.97 4.21 9.79
N THR A 282 6.05 4.04 8.85
CA THR A 282 5.36 2.76 8.61
C THR A 282 6.35 1.69 8.14
N LEU A 283 7.26 2.03 7.22
CA LEU A 283 8.33 1.11 6.83
C LEU A 283 9.25 0.78 8.02
N LEU A 284 9.58 1.77 8.84
CA LEU A 284 10.41 1.55 10.05
C LEU A 284 9.71 0.60 11.04
N VAL A 285 8.39 0.75 11.25
CA VAL A 285 7.60 -0.20 12.04
C VAL A 285 7.72 -1.62 11.48
N ALA A 286 7.60 -1.78 10.14
CA ALA A 286 7.78 -3.09 9.52
C ALA A 286 9.17 -3.67 9.75
N LEU A 287 10.22 -2.87 9.72
CA LEU A 287 11.58 -3.31 10.01
C LEU A 287 11.78 -3.66 11.49
N LEU A 288 11.12 -2.95 12.40
CA LEU A 288 11.19 -3.23 13.84
C LEU A 288 10.48 -4.54 14.23
N THR A 289 9.65 -5.12 13.37
CA THR A 289 9.10 -6.47 13.60
C THR A 289 10.13 -7.58 13.36
N LEU A 290 11.29 -7.28 12.76
CA LEU A 290 12.35 -8.25 12.47
C LEU A 290 13.31 -8.45 13.63
N VAL A 291 13.20 -7.64 14.69
CA VAL A 291 14.06 -7.63 15.89
C VAL A 291 13.34 -8.31 17.04
#